data_34d6c06c4010dd34ab496840fb09ec10
#
_entry.id   34d6c06c4010dd34ab496840fb09ec10
#
_cell.length_a   1.000
_cell.length_b   1.000
_cell.length_c   1.000
_cell.angle_alpha   90.00
_cell.angle_beta   90.00
_cell.angle_gamma   90.00
#
_symmetry.space_group_name_H-M   'P 1'
#
loop_
_entity.id
_entity.type
_entity.pdbx_description
1 polymer ?
#
loop_
_entity_poly.entity_id
_entity_poly.type
_entity_poly.pdbx_seq_one_letter_code
_entity_poly.pdbx_strand_id
1 'polypeptide(L)'
;MPHTTREHILDVGGRLVHHKGYTATGLQEILTEAGVPKGSFYFYFKSKEEFGLALIDHYRAVLANQAGPILRDESQAPLERLARFFLWFRDNFEREGFIKGCPLGNLTQEMGDVNPAFREKLHESLENLIKAVTMLLKQASERGELASGLEPEATARFIISAWQGALLRMKAAAGPEPLDNFQTMVFQVLLA
;
A
#
# COMPACT_ATOMS: atom_id res chain seq x y z
N MET A 1 -13.24 17.26 -7.95
CA MET A 1 -14.67 16.91 -7.98
C MET A 1 -15.15 16.81 -6.54
N PRO A 2 -16.39 17.18 -6.21
CA PRO A 2 -16.89 17.00 -4.84
C PRO A 2 -16.89 15.49 -4.51
N HIS A 3 -16.32 15.15 -3.34
CA HIS A 3 -16.34 13.77 -2.83
C HIS A 3 -17.78 13.29 -2.67
N THR A 4 -18.08 12.10 -3.19
CA THR A 4 -19.39 11.48 -2.96
C THR A 4 -19.50 11.02 -1.51
N THR A 5 -20.71 10.86 -0.99
CA THR A 5 -20.93 10.31 0.36
C THR A 5 -20.25 8.94 0.54
N ARG A 6 -20.24 8.11 -0.51
CA ARG A 6 -19.55 6.82 -0.52
C ARG A 6 -18.04 6.97 -0.30
N GLU A 7 -17.40 7.84 -1.04
CA GLU A 7 -15.96 8.14 -0.91
C GLU A 7 -15.64 8.71 0.46
N HIS A 8 -16.47 9.62 0.96
CA HIS A 8 -16.31 10.16 2.31
C HIS A 8 -16.36 9.08 3.41
N ILE A 9 -17.30 8.12 3.32
CA ILE A 9 -17.36 6.98 4.23
C ILE A 9 -16.08 6.12 4.13
N LEU A 10 -15.57 5.89 2.92
CA LEU A 10 -14.32 5.14 2.70
C LEU A 10 -13.10 5.89 3.25
N ASP A 11 -13.01 7.20 3.05
CA ASP A 11 -11.92 8.02 3.60
C ASP A 11 -11.87 7.99 5.12
N VAL A 12 -13.03 8.25 5.75
CA VAL A 12 -13.13 8.27 7.22
C VAL A 12 -12.89 6.89 7.80
N GLY A 13 -13.62 5.89 7.30
CA GLY A 13 -13.48 4.52 7.77
C GLY A 13 -12.10 3.94 7.49
N GLY A 14 -11.48 4.32 6.36
CA GLY A 14 -10.12 3.94 6.01
C GLY A 14 -9.08 4.44 7.01
N ARG A 15 -9.19 5.69 7.45
CA ARG A 15 -8.32 6.23 8.51
C ARG A 15 -8.48 5.48 9.83
N LEU A 16 -9.73 5.19 10.24
CA LEU A 16 -10.02 4.44 11.46
C LEU A 16 -9.47 3.01 11.39
N VAL A 17 -9.73 2.30 10.29
CA VAL A 17 -9.23 0.94 10.05
C VAL A 17 -7.71 0.90 10.02
N HIS A 18 -7.07 1.86 9.37
CA HIS A 18 -5.62 1.93 9.31
C HIS A 18 -4.97 2.20 10.67
N HIS A 19 -5.67 2.91 11.56
CA HIS A 19 -5.19 3.22 12.91
C HIS A 19 -5.44 2.09 13.91
N LYS A 20 -6.64 1.49 13.91
CA LYS A 20 -7.10 0.53 14.93
C LYS A 20 -7.15 -0.92 14.47
N GLY A 21 -7.14 -1.17 13.16
CA GLY A 21 -7.46 -2.45 12.55
C GLY A 21 -8.94 -2.55 12.16
N TYR A 22 -9.24 -3.45 11.23
CA TYR A 22 -10.58 -3.65 10.67
C TYR A 22 -11.55 -4.24 11.70
N THR A 23 -11.12 -5.26 12.45
CA THR A 23 -11.97 -5.95 13.43
C THR A 23 -12.35 -5.01 14.56
N ALA A 24 -11.38 -4.24 15.07
CA ALA A 24 -11.59 -3.30 16.18
C ALA A 24 -12.38 -2.03 15.79
N THR A 25 -12.51 -1.72 14.49
CA THR A 25 -13.28 -0.56 14.04
C THR A 25 -14.76 -0.92 13.92
N GLY A 26 -15.59 -0.30 14.77
CA GLY A 26 -17.04 -0.49 14.77
C GLY A 26 -17.73 0.30 13.65
N LEU A 27 -18.83 -0.27 13.08
CA LEU A 27 -19.62 0.44 12.08
C LEU A 27 -20.20 1.76 12.62
N GLN A 28 -20.71 1.76 13.86
CA GLN A 28 -21.26 2.96 14.47
C GLN A 28 -20.21 4.06 14.63
N GLU A 29 -18.97 3.69 14.91
CA GLU A 29 -17.85 4.63 15.00
C GLU A 29 -17.56 5.30 13.66
N ILE A 30 -17.51 4.49 12.56
CA ILE A 30 -17.34 5.03 11.20
C ILE A 30 -18.44 6.04 10.88
N LEU A 31 -19.70 5.71 11.18
CA LEU A 31 -20.85 6.56 10.90
C LEU A 31 -20.81 7.87 11.68
N THR A 32 -20.47 7.78 12.96
CA THR A 32 -20.35 8.95 13.85
C THR A 32 -19.25 9.88 13.37
N GLU A 33 -18.08 9.34 13.08
CA GLU A 33 -16.92 10.11 12.61
C GLU A 33 -17.16 10.71 11.22
N ALA A 34 -17.85 9.98 10.34
CA ALA A 34 -18.23 10.48 9.01
C ALA A 34 -19.40 11.47 9.02
N GLY A 35 -20.10 11.61 10.14
CA GLY A 35 -21.29 12.47 10.24
C GLY A 35 -22.45 12.02 9.35
N VAL A 36 -22.56 10.70 9.06
CA VAL A 36 -23.59 10.14 8.18
C VAL A 36 -24.57 9.23 8.93
N PRO A 37 -25.89 9.27 8.58
CA PRO A 37 -26.86 8.38 9.18
C PRO A 37 -26.65 6.92 8.73
N LYS A 38 -27.06 5.97 9.59
CA LYS A 38 -26.93 4.53 9.34
C LYS A 38 -27.54 4.08 8.02
N GLY A 39 -28.66 4.67 7.61
CA GLY A 39 -29.29 4.41 6.32
C GLY A 39 -28.42 4.73 5.12
N SER A 40 -27.60 5.79 5.19
CA SER A 40 -26.66 6.15 4.14
C SER A 40 -25.57 5.10 3.94
N PHE A 41 -25.09 4.50 5.01
CA PHE A 41 -24.12 3.40 4.88
C PHE A 41 -24.74 2.21 4.12
N TYR A 42 -25.90 1.73 4.56
CA TYR A 42 -26.54 0.56 3.95
C TYR A 42 -27.05 0.81 2.52
N PHE A 43 -27.17 2.07 2.11
CA PHE A 43 -27.38 2.42 0.71
C PHE A 43 -26.16 2.10 -0.17
N TYR A 44 -24.93 2.27 0.37
CA TYR A 44 -23.68 2.05 -0.38
C TYR A 44 -23.04 0.69 -0.14
N PHE A 45 -23.19 0.11 1.06
CA PHE A 45 -22.54 -1.13 1.48
C PHE A 45 -23.54 -2.00 2.25
N LYS A 46 -23.83 -3.20 1.73
CA LYS A 46 -24.79 -4.12 2.34
C LYS A 46 -24.33 -4.67 3.70
N SER A 47 -23.01 -4.66 3.93
CA SER A 47 -22.38 -5.18 5.15
C SER A 47 -21.06 -4.46 5.44
N LYS A 48 -20.53 -4.66 6.67
CA LYS A 48 -19.17 -4.24 7.02
C LYS A 48 -18.13 -4.95 6.14
N GLU A 49 -18.40 -6.19 5.74
CA GLU A 49 -17.52 -6.95 4.83
C GLU A 49 -17.44 -6.29 3.45
N GLU A 50 -18.58 -5.95 2.83
CA GLU A 50 -18.60 -5.25 1.54
C GLU A 50 -17.89 -3.89 1.64
N PHE A 51 -18.08 -3.15 2.73
CA PHE A 51 -17.30 -1.94 3.01
C PHE A 51 -15.79 -2.23 3.08
N GLY A 52 -15.38 -3.28 3.79
CA GLY A 52 -13.97 -3.65 3.90
C GLY A 52 -13.33 -4.04 2.57
N LEU A 53 -14.06 -4.78 1.72
CA LEU A 53 -13.62 -5.11 0.37
C LEU A 53 -13.51 -3.85 -0.52
N ALA A 54 -14.48 -2.92 -0.39
CA ALA A 54 -14.42 -1.65 -1.10
C ALA A 54 -13.28 -0.75 -0.59
N LEU A 55 -12.91 -0.87 0.69
CA LEU A 55 -11.80 -0.15 1.28
C LEU A 55 -10.45 -0.58 0.69
N ILE A 56 -10.27 -1.85 0.33
CA ILE A 56 -9.08 -2.34 -0.37
C ILE A 56 -8.92 -1.62 -1.73
N ASP A 57 -10.01 -1.52 -2.51
CA ASP A 57 -10.00 -0.78 -3.78
C ASP A 57 -9.70 0.71 -3.57
N HIS A 58 -10.28 1.29 -2.52
CA HIS A 58 -10.04 2.68 -2.16
C HIS A 58 -8.56 2.95 -1.84
N TYR A 59 -7.91 2.12 -1.03
CA TYR A 59 -6.48 2.23 -0.74
C TYR A 59 -5.62 2.11 -2.01
N ARG A 60 -5.98 1.18 -2.92
CA ARG A 60 -5.30 1.05 -4.23
C ARG A 60 -5.44 2.30 -5.07
N ALA A 61 -6.66 2.87 -5.14
CA ALA A 61 -6.93 4.09 -5.91
C ALA A 61 -6.17 5.30 -5.33
N VAL A 62 -6.16 5.47 -4.01
CA VAL A 62 -5.39 6.53 -3.33
C VAL A 62 -3.90 6.39 -3.65
N LEU A 63 -3.34 5.19 -3.53
CA LEU A 63 -1.94 4.92 -3.88
C LEU A 63 -1.64 5.22 -5.35
N ALA A 64 -2.48 4.75 -6.27
CA ALA A 64 -2.30 4.98 -7.71
C ALA A 64 -2.34 6.47 -8.07
N ASN A 65 -3.16 7.25 -7.38
CA ASN A 65 -3.28 8.68 -7.60
C ASN A 65 -2.09 9.47 -7.01
N GLN A 66 -1.60 9.09 -5.85
CA GLN A 66 -0.54 9.82 -5.14
C GLN A 66 0.86 9.42 -5.62
N ALA A 67 1.15 8.14 -5.71
CA ALA A 67 2.48 7.62 -6.06
C ALA A 67 2.60 7.19 -7.53
N GLY A 68 1.50 6.95 -8.22
CA GLY A 68 1.51 6.56 -9.63
C GLY A 68 2.23 7.56 -10.56
N PRO A 69 2.11 8.88 -10.40
CA PRO A 69 2.90 9.84 -11.18
C PRO A 69 4.41 9.61 -11.08
N ILE A 70 4.93 9.22 -9.91
CA ILE A 70 6.36 8.93 -9.72
C ILE A 70 6.80 7.75 -10.58
N LEU A 71 6.02 6.66 -10.60
CA LEU A 71 6.34 5.46 -11.38
C LEU A 71 6.23 5.70 -12.90
N ARG A 72 5.43 6.67 -13.34
CA ARG A 72 5.21 7.02 -14.75
C ARG A 72 6.05 8.18 -15.27
N ASP A 73 6.92 8.76 -14.47
CA ASP A 73 7.78 9.89 -14.86
C ASP A 73 8.91 9.41 -15.80
N GLU A 74 8.64 9.27 -17.08
CA GLU A 74 9.59 8.80 -18.09
C GLU A 74 10.79 9.75 -18.32
N SER A 75 10.80 10.93 -17.70
CA SER A 75 11.98 11.80 -17.69
C SER A 75 13.12 11.25 -16.83
N GLN A 76 12.81 10.28 -15.96
CA GLN A 76 13.75 9.64 -15.05
C GLN A 76 14.02 8.19 -15.46
N ALA A 77 15.22 7.68 -15.13
CA ALA A 77 15.57 6.27 -15.32
C ALA A 77 14.65 5.33 -14.53
N PRO A 78 14.36 4.10 -15.01
CA PRO A 78 13.45 3.17 -14.34
C PRO A 78 13.81 2.89 -12.88
N LEU A 79 15.09 2.65 -12.58
CA LEU A 79 15.55 2.39 -11.21
C LEU A 79 15.45 3.65 -10.33
N GLU A 80 15.63 4.83 -10.88
CA GLU A 80 15.44 6.08 -10.16
C GLU A 80 13.96 6.31 -9.81
N ARG A 81 13.04 6.07 -10.75
CA ARG A 81 11.59 6.10 -10.47
C ARG A 81 11.22 5.17 -9.32
N LEU A 82 11.76 3.95 -9.34
CA LEU A 82 11.53 2.95 -8.30
C LEU A 82 12.10 3.41 -6.94
N ALA A 83 13.31 3.96 -6.90
CA ALA A 83 13.91 4.49 -5.69
C ALA A 83 13.08 5.64 -5.11
N ARG A 84 12.68 6.61 -5.95
CA ARG A 84 11.83 7.74 -5.57
C ARG A 84 10.46 7.30 -5.06
N PHE A 85 9.89 6.23 -5.60
CA PHE A 85 8.63 5.66 -5.11
C PHE A 85 8.75 5.18 -3.65
N PHE A 86 9.79 4.45 -3.29
CA PHE A 86 10.00 4.00 -1.90
C PHE A 86 10.40 5.14 -0.97
N LEU A 87 11.19 6.11 -1.45
CA LEU A 87 11.51 7.32 -0.69
C LEU A 87 10.26 8.16 -0.40
N TRP A 88 9.34 8.29 -1.37
CA TRP A 88 8.07 8.97 -1.14
C TRP A 88 7.27 8.35 0.01
N PHE A 89 7.24 7.03 0.11
CA PHE A 89 6.62 6.35 1.26
C PHE A 89 7.36 6.62 2.56
N ARG A 90 8.68 6.50 2.55
CA ARG A 90 9.51 6.77 3.72
C ARG A 90 9.25 8.16 4.28
N ASP A 91 9.18 9.17 3.42
CA ASP A 91 8.91 10.56 3.81
C ASP A 91 7.47 10.75 4.34
N ASN A 92 6.50 10.01 3.80
CA ASN A 92 5.13 10.01 4.33
C ASN A 92 5.07 9.38 5.73
N PHE A 93 5.78 8.25 5.94
CA PHE A 93 5.83 7.61 7.26
C PHE A 93 6.56 8.49 8.28
N GLU A 94 7.60 9.21 7.89
CA GLU A 94 8.27 10.18 8.76
C GLU A 94 7.32 11.27 9.26
N ARG A 95 6.52 11.86 8.36
CA ARG A 95 5.49 12.85 8.71
C ARG A 95 4.41 12.30 9.65
N GLU A 96 4.17 11.00 9.61
CA GLU A 96 3.19 10.30 10.47
C GLU A 96 3.84 9.66 11.72
N GLY A 97 5.15 9.87 11.98
CA GLY A 97 5.85 9.32 13.15
C GLY A 97 6.12 7.82 13.08
N PHE A 98 6.20 7.22 11.89
CA PHE A 98 6.54 5.81 11.64
C PHE A 98 5.59 4.77 12.27
N ILE A 99 4.29 5.08 12.43
CA ILE A 99 3.37 4.27 13.25
C ILE A 99 2.34 3.42 12.47
N LYS A 100 2.00 3.73 11.22
CA LYS A 100 0.85 3.10 10.56
C LYS A 100 1.18 1.90 9.68
N GLY A 101 2.23 1.99 8.87
CA GLY A 101 2.61 0.94 7.92
C GLY A 101 1.69 0.84 6.69
N CYS A 102 1.77 -0.28 5.97
CA CYS A 102 0.96 -0.52 4.78
C CYS A 102 -0.48 -0.91 5.13
N PRO A 103 -1.51 -0.17 4.69
CA PRO A 103 -2.89 -0.54 4.97
C PRO A 103 -3.29 -1.91 4.40
N LEU A 104 -2.79 -2.28 3.20
CA LEU A 104 -3.02 -3.60 2.61
C LEU A 104 -2.30 -4.71 3.40
N GLY A 105 -1.05 -4.47 3.82
CA GLY A 105 -0.29 -5.40 4.65
C GLY A 105 -0.96 -5.63 6.01
N ASN A 106 -1.44 -4.57 6.66
CA ASN A 106 -2.18 -4.67 7.92
C ASN A 106 -3.47 -5.51 7.75
N LEU A 107 -4.27 -5.23 6.71
CA LEU A 107 -5.48 -6.01 6.41
C LEU A 107 -5.16 -7.47 6.06
N THR A 108 -4.03 -7.74 5.39
CA THR A 108 -3.60 -9.10 5.07
C THR A 108 -3.32 -9.90 6.35
N GLN A 109 -2.62 -9.30 7.30
CA GLN A 109 -2.33 -9.94 8.59
C GLN A 109 -3.60 -10.19 9.42
N GLU A 110 -4.59 -9.31 9.35
CA GLU A 110 -5.80 -9.40 10.16
C GLU A 110 -6.88 -10.28 9.52
N MET A 111 -7.04 -10.23 8.20
CA MET A 111 -8.18 -10.82 7.50
C MET A 111 -7.81 -11.97 6.55
N GLY A 112 -6.54 -12.12 6.21
CA GLY A 112 -6.09 -13.10 5.21
C GLY A 112 -6.37 -14.56 5.57
N ASP A 113 -6.33 -14.90 6.84
CA ASP A 113 -6.60 -16.25 7.33
C ASP A 113 -8.08 -16.51 7.63
N VAL A 114 -8.87 -15.47 7.90
CA VAL A 114 -10.22 -15.61 8.42
C VAL A 114 -11.32 -15.36 7.39
N ASN A 115 -11.00 -14.68 6.27
CA ASN A 115 -12.01 -14.38 5.24
C ASN A 115 -11.45 -14.60 3.82
N PRO A 116 -11.99 -15.61 3.06
CA PRO A 116 -11.52 -15.92 1.71
C PRO A 116 -11.63 -14.76 0.72
N ALA A 117 -12.70 -13.94 0.79
CA ALA A 117 -12.90 -12.82 -0.12
C ALA A 117 -11.86 -11.70 0.12
N PHE A 118 -11.52 -11.45 1.39
CA PHE A 118 -10.41 -10.54 1.71
C PHE A 118 -9.07 -11.09 1.22
N ARG A 119 -8.80 -12.38 1.47
CA ARG A 119 -7.56 -13.04 1.02
C ARG A 119 -7.34 -12.87 -0.47
N GLU A 120 -8.35 -13.20 -1.28
CA GLU A 120 -8.27 -13.12 -2.73
C GLU A 120 -8.01 -11.68 -3.19
N LYS A 121 -8.77 -10.73 -2.69
CA LYS A 121 -8.67 -9.32 -3.07
C LYS A 121 -7.36 -8.66 -2.62
N LEU A 122 -6.86 -9.03 -1.44
CA LEU A 122 -5.57 -8.56 -0.92
C LEU A 122 -4.42 -9.17 -1.71
N HIS A 123 -4.49 -10.46 -2.04
CA HIS A 123 -3.52 -11.12 -2.91
C HIS A 123 -3.44 -10.43 -4.28
N GLU A 124 -4.57 -10.21 -4.95
CA GLU A 124 -4.64 -9.46 -6.21
C GLU A 124 -4.01 -8.05 -6.08
N SER A 125 -4.27 -7.38 -4.98
CA SER A 125 -3.77 -6.02 -4.73
C SER A 125 -2.25 -5.98 -4.58
N LEU A 126 -1.67 -6.96 -3.88
CA LEU A 126 -0.21 -7.10 -3.74
C LEU A 126 0.44 -7.54 -5.06
N GLU A 127 -0.19 -8.45 -5.81
CA GLU A 127 0.29 -8.84 -7.15
C GLU A 127 0.31 -7.64 -8.12
N ASN A 128 -0.65 -6.73 -8.04
CA ASN A 128 -0.65 -5.53 -8.87
C ASN A 128 0.52 -4.58 -8.53
N LEU A 129 0.91 -4.51 -7.25
CA LEU A 129 2.11 -3.76 -6.86
C LEU A 129 3.39 -4.44 -7.37
N ILE A 130 3.48 -5.77 -7.27
CA ILE A 130 4.59 -6.56 -7.84
C ILE A 130 4.70 -6.32 -9.34
N LYS A 131 3.59 -6.36 -10.09
CA LYS A 131 3.57 -6.10 -11.52
C LYS A 131 4.09 -4.69 -11.88
N ALA A 132 3.74 -3.68 -11.09
CA ALA A 132 4.23 -2.32 -11.31
C ALA A 132 5.76 -2.23 -11.14
N VAL A 133 6.31 -2.87 -10.11
CA VAL A 133 7.77 -2.96 -9.90
C VAL A 133 8.44 -3.79 -10.99
N THR A 134 7.86 -4.95 -11.36
CA THR A 134 8.37 -5.80 -12.45
C THR A 134 8.50 -5.02 -13.76
N MET A 135 7.51 -4.17 -14.07
CA MET A 135 7.56 -3.35 -15.29
C MET A 135 8.77 -2.42 -15.31
N LEU A 136 9.07 -1.75 -14.19
CA LEU A 136 10.25 -0.88 -14.11
C LEU A 136 11.57 -1.66 -14.17
N LEU A 137 11.64 -2.82 -13.52
CA LEU A 137 12.83 -3.68 -13.60
C LEU A 137 13.05 -4.25 -15.00
N LYS A 138 11.98 -4.58 -15.75
CA LYS A 138 12.09 -4.95 -17.18
C LYS A 138 12.64 -3.79 -18.03
N GLN A 139 12.12 -2.58 -17.83
CA GLN A 139 12.64 -1.39 -18.51
C GLN A 139 14.12 -1.13 -18.17
N ALA A 140 14.52 -1.32 -16.92
CA ALA A 140 15.92 -1.22 -16.50
C ALA A 140 16.81 -2.29 -17.16
N SER A 141 16.31 -3.53 -17.22
CA SER A 141 17.00 -4.64 -17.92
C SER A 141 17.21 -4.36 -19.40
N GLU A 142 16.18 -3.87 -20.10
CA GLU A 142 16.23 -3.49 -21.52
C GLU A 142 17.24 -2.36 -21.79
N ARG A 143 17.51 -1.51 -20.81
CA ARG A 143 18.52 -0.44 -20.88
C ARG A 143 19.91 -0.87 -20.43
N GLY A 144 20.07 -2.10 -19.95
CA GLY A 144 21.32 -2.57 -19.36
C GLY A 144 21.66 -1.95 -18.01
N GLU A 145 20.67 -1.38 -17.31
CA GLU A 145 20.82 -0.74 -16.00
C GLU A 145 20.62 -1.74 -14.84
N LEU A 146 20.09 -2.94 -15.11
CA LEU A 146 19.86 -3.97 -14.09
C LEU A 146 21.08 -4.90 -14.01
N ALA A 147 21.54 -5.21 -12.79
CA ALA A 147 22.65 -6.13 -12.57
C ALA A 147 22.41 -7.49 -13.24
N SER A 148 23.49 -8.07 -13.80
CA SER A 148 23.42 -9.34 -14.55
C SER A 148 22.95 -10.48 -13.63
N GLY A 149 22.06 -11.35 -14.17
CA GLY A 149 21.55 -12.52 -13.45
C GLY A 149 20.31 -12.25 -12.59
N LEU A 150 19.86 -11.01 -12.50
CA LEU A 150 18.59 -10.70 -11.84
C LEU A 150 17.42 -10.92 -12.81
N GLU A 151 16.48 -11.77 -12.43
CA GLU A 151 15.22 -11.95 -13.16
C GLU A 151 14.19 -10.92 -12.64
N PRO A 152 13.62 -10.06 -13.50
CA PRO A 152 12.81 -8.91 -13.07
C PRO A 152 11.60 -9.26 -12.20
N GLU A 153 10.87 -10.34 -12.50
CA GLU A 153 9.69 -10.71 -11.74
C GLU A 153 10.04 -11.28 -10.36
N ALA A 154 11.02 -12.19 -10.28
CA ALA A 154 11.50 -12.73 -9.02
C ALA A 154 12.10 -11.64 -8.12
N THR A 155 12.85 -10.71 -8.73
CA THR A 155 13.42 -9.55 -8.04
C THR A 155 12.33 -8.62 -7.51
N ALA A 156 11.28 -8.34 -8.29
CA ALA A 156 10.14 -7.54 -7.84
C ALA A 156 9.41 -8.19 -6.65
N ARG A 157 9.17 -9.50 -6.70
CA ARG A 157 8.56 -10.26 -5.59
C ARG A 157 9.39 -10.17 -4.33
N PHE A 158 10.71 -10.30 -4.44
CA PHE A 158 11.63 -10.14 -3.32
C PHE A 158 11.58 -8.71 -2.75
N ILE A 159 11.67 -7.68 -3.59
CA ILE A 159 11.64 -6.28 -3.18
C ILE A 159 10.34 -5.96 -2.43
N ILE A 160 9.18 -6.37 -2.94
CA ILE A 160 7.91 -6.11 -2.27
C ILE A 160 7.80 -6.88 -0.94
N SER A 161 8.28 -8.13 -0.87
CA SER A 161 8.32 -8.90 0.38
C SER A 161 9.24 -8.25 1.41
N ALA A 162 10.44 -7.82 1.00
CA ALA A 162 11.38 -7.10 1.86
C ALA A 162 10.80 -5.75 2.34
N TRP A 163 10.10 -5.03 1.48
CA TRP A 163 9.39 -3.79 1.83
C TRP A 163 8.33 -4.03 2.91
N GLN A 164 7.47 -5.05 2.76
CA GLN A 164 6.46 -5.39 3.77
C GLN A 164 7.10 -5.75 5.12
N GLY A 165 8.23 -6.48 5.10
CA GLY A 165 9.03 -6.78 6.29
C GLY A 165 9.64 -5.52 6.93
N ALA A 166 10.15 -4.59 6.12
CA ALA A 166 10.68 -3.32 6.59
C ALA A 166 9.60 -2.46 7.26
N LEU A 167 8.39 -2.40 6.69
CA LEU A 167 7.24 -1.70 7.27
C LEU A 167 6.79 -2.29 8.61
N LEU A 168 6.79 -3.62 8.74
CA LEU A 168 6.48 -4.27 10.00
C LEU A 168 7.51 -3.89 11.09
N ARG A 169 8.82 -3.95 10.74
CA ARG A 169 9.91 -3.56 11.65
C ARG A 169 9.89 -2.08 11.98
N MET A 170 9.58 -1.21 11.01
CA MET A 170 9.43 0.24 11.23
C MET A 170 8.39 0.52 12.32
N LYS A 171 7.22 -0.15 12.28
CA LYS A 171 6.19 -0.01 13.32
C LYS A 171 6.69 -0.44 14.70
N ALA A 172 7.44 -1.55 14.77
CA ALA A 172 7.97 -2.06 16.02
C ALA A 172 9.10 -1.16 16.60
N ALA A 173 9.92 -0.58 15.72
CA ALA A 173 11.02 0.30 16.11
C ALA A 173 10.55 1.76 16.35
N ALA A 174 9.37 2.13 15.86
CA ALA A 174 8.88 3.51 15.81
C ALA A 174 9.92 4.49 15.24
N GLY A 175 10.59 4.08 14.16
CA GLY A 175 11.69 4.86 13.58
C GLY A 175 12.10 4.43 12.17
N PRO A 176 12.94 5.23 11.49
CA PRO A 176 13.26 5.10 10.07
C PRO A 176 14.20 3.94 9.72
N GLU A 177 14.98 3.44 10.66
CA GLU A 177 16.11 2.51 10.40
C GLU A 177 15.74 1.34 9.48
N PRO A 178 14.60 0.62 9.64
CA PRO A 178 14.27 -0.49 8.76
C PRO A 178 14.00 -0.06 7.30
N LEU A 179 13.48 1.15 7.09
CA LEU A 179 13.22 1.69 5.75
C LEU A 179 14.52 2.19 5.09
N ASP A 180 15.39 2.84 5.86
CA ASP A 180 16.69 3.30 5.40
C ASP A 180 17.58 2.10 5.02
N ASN A 181 17.56 1.03 5.83
CA ASN A 181 18.25 -0.23 5.51
C ASN A 181 17.67 -0.90 4.25
N PHE A 182 16.36 -0.94 4.10
CA PHE A 182 15.72 -1.44 2.86
C PHE A 182 16.21 -0.65 1.64
N GLN A 183 16.21 0.67 1.72
CA GLN A 183 16.66 1.56 0.63
C GLN A 183 18.10 1.27 0.25
N THR A 184 19.00 1.17 1.23
CA THR A 184 20.42 0.85 0.99
C THR A 184 20.59 -0.53 0.37
N MET A 185 19.98 -1.56 0.94
CA MET A 185 20.16 -2.94 0.48
C MET A 185 19.58 -3.17 -0.92
N VAL A 186 18.45 -2.56 -1.24
CA VAL A 186 17.84 -2.73 -2.56
C VAL A 186 18.58 -1.92 -3.62
N PHE A 187 18.86 -0.63 -3.39
CA PHE A 187 19.33 0.26 -4.46
C PHE A 187 20.86 0.41 -4.52
N GLN A 188 21.59 0.05 -3.47
CA GLN A 188 23.06 0.16 -3.44
C GLN A 188 23.77 -1.21 -3.43
N VAL A 189 23.02 -2.32 -3.24
CA VAL A 189 23.62 -3.66 -3.20
C VAL A 189 22.94 -4.60 -4.19
N LEU A 190 21.60 -4.73 -4.17
CA LEU A 190 20.89 -5.70 -5.03
C LEU A 190 20.82 -5.24 -6.48
N LEU A 191 20.47 -3.98 -6.73
CA LEU A 191 20.20 -3.43 -8.06
C LEU A 191 21.40 -2.63 -8.63
N ALA A 192 22.50 -2.49 -7.87
CA ALA A 192 23.71 -1.78 -8.29
C ALA A 192 24.55 -2.56 -9.31
#